data_4a93c615bddf101042042b06755f7cbd
#
_entry.id   4a93c615bddf101042042b06755f7cbd
#
_cell.length_a   1.000
_cell.length_b   1.000
_cell.length_c   1.000
_cell.angle_alpha   90.00
_cell.angle_beta   90.00
_cell.angle_gamma   90.00
#
_symmetry.space_group_name_H-M   'P 1'
#
loop_
_entity.id
_entity.type
_entity.pdbx_description
1 polymer ?
#
loop_
_entity_poly.entity_id
_entity_poly.type
_entity_poly.pdbx_seq_one_letter_code
_entity_poly.pdbx_strand_id
1 'polypeptide(L)'
;MKFLLVAMLVSVGTMTEAGVADFVNFDGAALGQAPAGWTATKTGSGNANWTIEKDETAPSRPNVLKQSGAATYPICFKDGTSLKDGFVEVKFKSISGKDDQAGGVVWRLKDVNNYYVARANALEDNVTIYDTVNARRTERKRANMKVAPNQWHTLRVDFQGSHFTVTFDGKKALEWDDQTFKEAGKVGVWTKADSVTLFDDFSYSESTSLQGIESSAAHARRHD
;
A
#
# COMPACT_ATOMS: atom_id res chain seq x y z
N MET A 1 -38.72 40.79 -26.78
CA MET A 1 -37.99 40.46 -25.54
C MET A 1 -37.63 38.97 -25.57
N LYS A 2 -36.33 38.64 -25.77
CA LYS A 2 -35.84 37.26 -25.76
C LYS A 2 -35.27 37.00 -24.35
N PHE A 3 -35.89 36.12 -23.60
CA PHE A 3 -35.35 35.66 -22.31
C PHE A 3 -34.23 34.63 -22.56
N LEU A 4 -33.04 34.93 -22.11
CA LEU A 4 -31.89 34.04 -22.11
C LEU A 4 -31.97 33.19 -20.82
N LEU A 5 -32.21 31.90 -20.97
CA LEU A 5 -32.18 30.95 -19.85
C LEU A 5 -30.71 30.55 -19.63
N VAL A 6 -30.11 31.04 -18.54
CA VAL A 6 -28.76 30.58 -18.13
C VAL A 6 -28.94 29.33 -17.30
N ALA A 7 -28.56 28.20 -17.86
CA ALA A 7 -28.49 26.93 -17.11
C ALA A 7 -27.21 26.92 -16.25
N MET A 8 -27.41 26.98 -14.95
CA MET A 8 -26.33 26.87 -13.96
C MET A 8 -25.99 25.37 -13.79
N LEU A 9 -24.86 24.94 -14.31
CA LEU A 9 -24.32 23.58 -14.03
C LEU A 9 -23.82 23.56 -12.58
N VAL A 10 -24.56 22.89 -11.72
CA VAL A 10 -24.08 22.58 -10.35
C VAL A 10 -23.21 21.32 -10.47
N SER A 11 -21.90 21.43 -10.34
CA SER A 11 -21.01 20.29 -10.20
C SER A 11 -21.18 19.71 -8.79
N VAL A 12 -21.84 18.58 -8.69
CA VAL A 12 -21.89 17.79 -7.44
C VAL A 12 -20.53 17.12 -7.28
N GLY A 13 -19.70 17.71 -6.44
CA GLY A 13 -18.47 17.05 -5.99
C GLY A 13 -18.83 15.83 -5.14
N THR A 14 -18.36 14.66 -5.53
CA THR A 14 -18.50 13.44 -4.71
C THR A 14 -17.63 13.58 -3.46
N MET A 15 -18.22 13.71 -2.29
CA MET A 15 -17.52 13.58 -1.02
C MET A 15 -17.31 12.08 -0.76
N THR A 16 -16.05 11.67 -0.65
CA THR A 16 -15.69 10.36 -0.13
C THR A 16 -15.47 10.47 1.37
N GLU A 17 -16.23 9.72 2.18
CA GLU A 17 -15.87 9.52 3.57
C GLU A 17 -14.74 8.50 3.66
N ALA A 18 -13.67 8.85 4.38
CA ALA A 18 -12.64 7.91 4.76
C ALA A 18 -13.22 6.96 5.82
N GLY A 19 -13.21 5.66 5.55
CA GLY A 19 -13.52 4.64 6.55
C GLY A 19 -12.55 4.72 7.72
N VAL A 20 -12.91 4.11 8.86
CA VAL A 20 -11.98 3.98 10.00
C VAL A 20 -10.78 3.16 9.53
N ALA A 21 -9.57 3.68 9.74
CA ALA A 21 -8.36 2.98 9.35
C ALA A 21 -8.09 1.79 10.31
N ASP A 22 -7.81 0.63 9.73
CA ASP A 22 -7.21 -0.47 10.47
C ASP A 22 -5.72 -0.20 10.70
N PHE A 23 -5.22 -0.62 11.86
CA PHE A 23 -3.86 -0.34 12.28
C PHE A 23 -3.20 -1.59 12.88
N VAL A 24 -1.97 -1.91 12.48
CA VAL A 24 -1.17 -3.04 12.96
C VAL A 24 0.23 -2.58 13.32
N ASN A 25 0.57 -2.66 14.60
CA ASN A 25 1.89 -2.28 15.14
C ASN A 25 2.79 -3.48 15.50
N PHE A 26 2.33 -4.69 15.29
CA PHE A 26 3.04 -5.95 15.59
C PHE A 26 3.40 -6.21 17.06
N ASP A 27 3.14 -5.33 18.01
CA ASP A 27 3.59 -5.41 19.40
C ASP A 27 3.06 -6.67 20.16
N GLY A 28 1.85 -7.10 19.82
CA GLY A 28 1.25 -8.30 20.38
C GLY A 28 1.63 -9.61 19.67
N ALA A 29 2.44 -9.56 18.60
CA ALA A 29 2.77 -10.73 17.80
C ALA A 29 3.91 -11.54 18.40
N ALA A 30 3.89 -12.87 18.18
CA ALA A 30 4.90 -13.79 18.68
C ALA A 30 6.24 -13.60 17.94
N LEU A 31 7.34 -13.53 18.70
CA LEU A 31 8.68 -13.36 18.16
C LEU A 31 9.14 -14.58 17.35
N GLY A 32 10.04 -14.35 16.38
CA GLY A 32 10.75 -15.37 15.62
C GLY A 32 9.95 -16.04 14.50
N GLN A 33 8.74 -15.58 14.22
CA GLN A 33 7.90 -16.10 13.14
C GLN A 33 7.10 -14.99 12.47
N ALA A 34 6.50 -15.29 11.32
CA ALA A 34 5.59 -14.37 10.65
C ALA A 34 4.34 -14.09 11.53
N PRO A 35 3.76 -12.88 11.48
CA PRO A 35 2.62 -12.56 12.33
C PRO A 35 1.37 -13.35 11.94
N ALA A 36 0.58 -13.76 12.92
CA ALA A 36 -0.70 -14.43 12.71
C ALA A 36 -1.65 -13.53 11.89
N GLY A 37 -2.38 -14.13 10.94
CA GLY A 37 -3.27 -13.41 10.02
C GLY A 37 -2.54 -12.65 8.92
N TRP A 38 -1.29 -13.05 8.64
CA TRP A 38 -0.49 -12.60 7.51
C TRP A 38 0.07 -13.79 6.74
N THR A 39 0.16 -13.66 5.44
CA THR A 39 0.81 -14.65 4.57
C THR A 39 2.17 -14.15 4.13
N ALA A 40 3.22 -14.80 4.64
CA ALA A 40 4.61 -14.56 4.26
C ALA A 40 4.96 -15.38 3.01
N THR A 41 5.39 -14.73 1.94
CA THR A 41 5.59 -15.36 0.63
C THR A 41 6.57 -14.55 -0.24
N LYS A 42 6.59 -14.84 -1.55
CA LYS A 42 7.38 -14.12 -2.55
C LYS A 42 6.80 -14.28 -3.95
N THR A 43 7.17 -13.37 -4.86
CA THR A 43 7.14 -13.60 -6.31
C THR A 43 8.50 -14.15 -6.76
N GLY A 44 8.51 -15.09 -7.68
CA GLY A 44 9.75 -15.65 -8.23
C GLY A 44 10.45 -16.63 -7.29
N SER A 45 11.78 -16.62 -7.27
CA SER A 45 12.63 -17.60 -6.58
C SER A 45 13.29 -17.06 -5.32
N GLY A 46 14.03 -17.92 -4.61
CA GLY A 46 14.75 -17.59 -3.38
C GLY A 46 13.97 -17.91 -2.11
N ASN A 47 14.48 -17.46 -0.96
CA ASN A 47 13.92 -17.73 0.35
C ASN A 47 13.65 -16.41 1.09
N ALA A 48 12.40 -15.96 1.07
CA ALA A 48 11.95 -14.86 1.92
C ALA A 48 11.91 -15.34 3.38
N ASN A 49 12.38 -14.51 4.31
CA ASN A 49 12.34 -14.80 5.74
C ASN A 49 11.68 -13.63 6.48
N TRP A 50 10.43 -13.82 6.86
CA TRP A 50 9.62 -12.83 7.56
C TRP A 50 9.44 -13.24 9.01
N THR A 51 9.90 -12.40 9.94
CA THR A 51 9.84 -12.68 11.38
C THR A 51 9.46 -11.43 12.17
N ILE A 52 8.81 -11.63 13.29
CA ILE A 52 8.63 -10.59 14.31
C ILE A 52 9.88 -10.54 15.16
N GLU A 53 10.47 -9.35 15.29
CA GLU A 53 11.66 -9.09 16.10
C GLU A 53 11.50 -7.85 16.96
N LYS A 54 12.34 -7.69 17.99
CA LYS A 54 12.38 -6.48 18.80
C LYS A 54 13.26 -5.43 18.16
N ASP A 55 12.81 -4.18 18.17
CA ASP A 55 13.61 -3.01 17.80
C ASP A 55 13.27 -1.83 18.71
N GLU A 56 14.23 -1.43 19.53
CA GLU A 56 14.06 -0.31 20.48
C GLU A 56 13.90 1.05 19.79
N THR A 57 14.17 1.12 18.48
CA THR A 57 14.00 2.34 17.68
C THR A 57 12.68 2.36 16.92
N ALA A 58 11.83 1.32 17.08
CA ALA A 58 10.55 1.23 16.42
C ALA A 58 9.65 2.42 16.74
N PRO A 59 8.84 2.90 15.78
CA PRO A 59 7.83 3.94 16.02
C PRO A 59 6.81 3.52 17.07
N SER A 60 6.28 2.32 16.98
CA SER A 60 5.64 1.63 18.10
C SER A 60 6.60 0.56 18.64
N ARG A 61 6.53 0.27 19.92
CA ARG A 61 7.45 -0.66 20.58
C ARG A 61 6.70 -1.73 21.35
N PRO A 62 7.28 -2.96 21.48
CA PRO A 62 8.69 -3.29 21.22
C PRO A 62 8.96 -4.03 19.91
N ASN A 63 7.95 -4.40 19.11
CA ASN A 63 8.09 -5.37 18.04
C ASN A 63 7.94 -4.75 16.64
N VAL A 64 8.64 -5.33 15.68
CA VAL A 64 8.56 -4.97 14.26
C VAL A 64 8.43 -6.23 13.41
N LEU A 65 7.89 -6.10 12.20
CA LEU A 65 7.98 -7.14 11.18
C LEU A 65 9.28 -6.94 10.40
N LYS A 66 10.13 -7.97 10.35
CA LYS A 66 11.41 -7.94 9.63
C LYS A 66 11.42 -8.90 8.46
N GLN A 67 11.93 -8.45 7.33
CA GLN A 67 12.39 -9.29 6.23
C GLN A 67 13.91 -9.38 6.26
N SER A 68 14.49 -10.60 6.24
CA SER A 68 15.95 -10.84 6.29
C SER A 68 16.43 -11.95 5.37
N GLY A 69 15.55 -12.53 4.56
CA GLY A 69 15.92 -13.52 3.56
C GLY A 69 16.29 -12.90 2.20
N ALA A 70 16.73 -13.72 1.26
CA ALA A 70 16.99 -13.32 -0.12
C ALA A 70 16.04 -14.01 -1.08
N ALA A 71 15.21 -13.23 -1.78
CA ALA A 71 14.27 -13.73 -2.78
C ALA A 71 14.01 -12.66 -3.85
N THR A 72 13.47 -13.07 -5.01
CA THR A 72 13.24 -12.12 -6.10
C THR A 72 12.41 -10.90 -5.63
N TYR A 73 11.22 -11.15 -5.09
CA TYR A 73 10.37 -10.11 -4.47
C TYR A 73 9.69 -10.69 -3.23
N PRO A 74 10.27 -10.56 -2.02
CA PRO A 74 9.61 -10.93 -0.77
C PRO A 74 8.34 -10.10 -0.55
N ILE A 75 7.24 -10.76 -0.18
CA ILE A 75 5.94 -10.17 0.12
C ILE A 75 5.41 -10.73 1.44
N CYS A 76 4.85 -9.89 2.28
CA CYS A 76 4.04 -10.30 3.42
C CYS A 76 2.73 -9.51 3.38
N PHE A 77 1.60 -10.17 3.13
CA PHE A 77 0.31 -9.52 2.98
C PHE A 77 -0.67 -9.88 4.08
N LYS A 78 -1.53 -8.93 4.42
CA LYS A 78 -2.56 -9.11 5.45
C LYS A 78 -3.70 -9.98 4.91
N ASP A 79 -3.97 -11.09 5.60
CA ASP A 79 -5.10 -11.96 5.28
C ASP A 79 -6.43 -11.26 5.57
N GLY A 80 -7.47 -11.66 4.83
CA GLY A 80 -8.82 -11.12 5.03
C GLY A 80 -9.03 -9.70 4.49
N THR A 81 -8.00 -9.05 3.92
CA THR A 81 -8.17 -7.73 3.29
C THR A 81 -8.64 -7.87 1.84
N SER A 82 -9.48 -6.91 1.39
CA SER A 82 -9.97 -6.83 0.02
C SER A 82 -10.39 -5.40 -0.26
N LEU A 83 -9.45 -4.55 -0.68
CA LEU A 83 -9.66 -3.12 -0.92
C LEU A 83 -9.67 -2.83 -2.41
N LYS A 84 -10.73 -2.15 -2.88
CA LYS A 84 -10.82 -1.63 -4.25
C LYS A 84 -10.28 -0.22 -4.33
N ASP A 85 -10.72 0.64 -3.41
CA ASP A 85 -10.34 2.03 -3.26
C ASP A 85 -9.97 2.29 -1.80
N GLY A 86 -9.08 3.24 -1.53
CA GLY A 86 -8.64 3.51 -0.18
C GLY A 86 -7.17 3.90 -0.08
N PHE A 87 -6.53 3.49 0.99
CA PHE A 87 -5.09 3.65 1.15
C PHE A 87 -4.43 2.46 1.82
N VAL A 88 -3.12 2.37 1.63
CA VAL A 88 -2.20 1.54 2.42
C VAL A 88 -0.98 2.36 2.79
N GLU A 89 -0.55 2.25 4.04
CA GLU A 89 0.60 2.98 4.58
C GLU A 89 1.43 2.06 5.47
N VAL A 90 2.74 2.28 5.53
CA VAL A 90 3.63 1.58 6.44
C VAL A 90 4.80 2.48 6.81
N LYS A 91 5.32 2.34 8.02
CA LYS A 91 6.65 2.79 8.38
C LYS A 91 7.65 1.69 8.12
N PHE A 92 8.77 2.01 7.48
CA PHE A 92 9.83 1.05 7.19
C PHE A 92 11.20 1.64 7.47
N LYS A 93 12.16 0.76 7.77
CA LYS A 93 13.57 1.12 7.95
C LYS A 93 14.44 0.11 7.20
N SER A 94 15.15 0.57 6.16
CA SER A 94 16.12 -0.24 5.43
C SER A 94 17.40 -0.38 6.25
N ILE A 95 17.74 -1.61 6.64
CA ILE A 95 18.90 -1.90 7.51
C ILE A 95 20.14 -2.21 6.70
N SER A 96 20.02 -3.11 5.71
CA SER A 96 21.11 -3.56 4.88
C SER A 96 20.61 -4.25 3.61
N GLY A 97 21.53 -4.57 2.74
CA GLY A 97 21.38 -5.26 1.46
C GLY A 97 22.49 -4.79 0.53
N LYS A 98 23.07 -5.70 -0.21
CA LYS A 98 24.10 -5.40 -1.19
C LYS A 98 23.50 -5.14 -2.58
N ASP A 99 22.51 -5.95 -2.93
CA ASP A 99 21.83 -5.86 -4.22
C ASP A 99 20.65 -4.89 -4.19
N ASP A 100 20.01 -4.74 -3.02
CA ASP A 100 18.89 -3.80 -2.85
C ASP A 100 18.71 -3.38 -1.37
N GLN A 101 18.12 -2.21 -1.12
CA GLN A 101 17.72 -1.73 0.20
C GLN A 101 16.35 -1.07 0.11
N ALA A 102 15.33 -1.87 -0.16
CA ALA A 102 13.97 -1.40 -0.43
C ALA A 102 13.00 -1.72 0.69
N GLY A 103 12.07 -0.79 0.93
CA GLY A 103 10.83 -1.00 1.66
C GLY A 103 9.64 -0.54 0.82
N GLY A 104 8.55 -1.31 0.80
CA GLY A 104 7.41 -1.01 -0.06
C GLY A 104 6.08 -1.53 0.48
N VAL A 105 5.00 -1.10 -0.17
CA VAL A 105 3.64 -1.58 0.02
C VAL A 105 3.09 -2.16 -1.27
N VAL A 106 2.25 -3.19 -1.14
CA VAL A 106 1.45 -3.75 -2.24
C VAL A 106 -0.02 -3.45 -2.03
N TRP A 107 -0.75 -3.24 -3.14
CA TRP A 107 -2.21 -3.10 -3.12
C TRP A 107 -2.84 -3.78 -4.32
N ARG A 108 -4.15 -4.00 -4.24
CA ARG A 108 -4.92 -4.79 -5.22
C ARG A 108 -4.21 -6.09 -5.56
N LEU A 109 -3.57 -6.72 -4.56
CA LEU A 109 -2.88 -8.00 -4.73
C LEU A 109 -3.93 -9.10 -4.93
N LYS A 110 -3.96 -9.67 -6.13
CA LYS A 110 -4.80 -10.81 -6.52
C LYS A 110 -4.16 -12.13 -6.10
N ASP A 111 -2.88 -12.25 -6.39
CA ASP A 111 -2.03 -13.37 -6.04
C ASP A 111 -0.56 -12.91 -6.04
N VAL A 112 0.38 -13.81 -5.74
CA VAL A 112 1.82 -13.52 -5.65
C VAL A 112 2.48 -13.07 -6.95
N ASN A 113 1.78 -13.17 -8.07
CA ASN A 113 2.28 -12.83 -9.40
C ASN A 113 1.55 -11.63 -10.04
N ASN A 114 0.47 -11.11 -9.39
CA ASN A 114 -0.40 -10.11 -9.96
C ASN A 114 -0.81 -9.07 -8.90
N TYR A 115 -0.12 -7.90 -8.90
CA TYR A 115 -0.33 -6.83 -7.92
C TYR A 115 0.32 -5.51 -8.38
N TYR A 116 -0.05 -4.42 -7.73
CA TYR A 116 0.71 -3.17 -7.75
C TYR A 116 1.66 -3.09 -6.56
N VAL A 117 2.79 -2.38 -6.74
CA VAL A 117 3.75 -2.10 -5.67
C VAL A 117 4.32 -0.70 -5.81
N ALA A 118 4.40 0.03 -4.71
CA ALA A 118 5.23 1.21 -4.55
C ALA A 118 6.35 0.91 -3.54
N ARG A 119 7.57 1.36 -3.83
CA ARG A 119 8.71 1.17 -2.94
C ARG A 119 9.59 2.40 -2.89
N ALA A 120 10.27 2.62 -1.76
CA ALA A 120 11.41 3.52 -1.64
C ALA A 120 12.69 2.71 -1.46
N ASN A 121 13.82 3.20 -1.97
CA ASN A 121 15.08 2.45 -2.02
C ASN A 121 16.25 3.33 -1.58
N ALA A 122 16.96 2.91 -0.53
CA ALA A 122 18.08 3.65 0.04
C ALA A 122 19.39 3.55 -0.76
N LEU A 123 19.58 2.50 -1.59
CA LEU A 123 20.74 2.43 -2.48
C LEU A 123 20.60 3.29 -3.72
N GLU A 124 19.36 3.49 -4.18
CA GLU A 124 19.07 4.18 -5.43
C GLU A 124 18.56 5.61 -5.23
N ASP A 125 18.23 6.02 -3.99
CA ASP A 125 17.64 7.31 -3.66
C ASP A 125 16.43 7.65 -4.54
N ASN A 126 15.44 6.75 -4.54
CA ASN A 126 14.21 6.95 -5.32
C ASN A 126 12.98 6.29 -4.70
N VAL A 127 11.83 6.80 -5.10
CA VAL A 127 10.51 6.20 -4.90
C VAL A 127 9.96 5.80 -6.27
N THR A 128 9.48 4.57 -6.38
CA THR A 128 9.09 4.02 -7.68
C THR A 128 7.79 3.21 -7.54
N ILE A 129 6.91 3.33 -8.54
CA ILE A 129 5.70 2.53 -8.68
C ILE A 129 5.85 1.53 -9.83
N TYR A 130 5.34 0.32 -9.61
CA TYR A 130 5.36 -0.79 -10.57
C TYR A 130 4.01 -1.47 -10.59
N ASP A 131 3.72 -2.14 -11.71
CA ASP A 131 2.84 -3.32 -11.71
C ASP A 131 3.67 -4.60 -11.80
N THR A 132 3.10 -5.68 -11.29
CA THR A 132 3.60 -7.04 -11.49
C THR A 132 2.47 -7.85 -12.12
N VAL A 133 2.67 -8.30 -13.35
CA VAL A 133 1.70 -9.07 -14.13
C VAL A 133 2.35 -10.39 -14.52
N ASN A 134 1.75 -11.51 -14.11
CA ASN A 134 2.29 -12.86 -14.34
C ASN A 134 3.77 -12.97 -13.91
N ALA A 135 4.07 -12.49 -12.71
CA ALA A 135 5.39 -12.43 -12.10
C ALA A 135 6.41 -11.48 -12.79
N ARG A 136 6.03 -10.81 -13.87
CA ARG A 136 6.87 -9.82 -14.55
C ARG A 136 6.58 -8.42 -13.99
N ARG A 137 7.55 -7.84 -13.28
CA ARG A 137 7.48 -6.49 -12.75
C ARG A 137 7.90 -5.47 -13.81
N THR A 138 7.08 -4.44 -14.00
CA THR A 138 7.34 -3.33 -14.92
C THR A 138 7.35 -2.01 -14.16
N GLU A 139 8.43 -1.23 -14.29
CA GLU A 139 8.49 0.13 -13.77
C GLU A 139 7.55 1.04 -14.55
N ARG A 140 6.73 1.79 -13.83
CA ARG A 140 5.73 2.69 -14.41
C ARG A 140 6.09 4.15 -14.23
N LYS A 141 6.53 4.50 -13.02
CA LYS A 141 6.94 5.87 -12.70
C LYS A 141 7.94 5.91 -11.56
N ARG A 142 8.90 6.83 -11.63
CA ARG A 142 9.96 7.03 -10.64
C ARG A 142 10.09 8.50 -10.28
N ALA A 143 10.39 8.77 -8.99
CA ALA A 143 10.81 10.06 -8.48
C ALA A 143 12.14 9.91 -7.75
N ASN A 144 13.11 10.75 -8.04
CA ASN A 144 14.37 10.82 -7.30
C ASN A 144 14.10 11.53 -5.97
N MET A 145 14.27 10.83 -4.89
CA MET A 145 14.08 11.32 -3.52
C MET A 145 15.09 10.65 -2.61
N LYS A 146 15.71 11.43 -1.72
CA LYS A 146 16.66 10.87 -0.74
C LYS A 146 15.92 9.92 0.18
N VAL A 147 16.45 8.70 0.30
CA VAL A 147 15.99 7.64 1.20
C VAL A 147 17.16 7.26 2.11
N ALA A 148 17.17 7.76 3.33
CA ALA A 148 18.29 7.52 4.24
C ALA A 148 18.25 6.08 4.78
N PRO A 149 19.34 5.28 4.69
CA PRO A 149 19.39 3.98 5.32
C PRO A 149 19.39 4.12 6.85
N ASN A 150 18.94 3.08 7.56
CA ASN A 150 18.86 3.02 9.02
C ASN A 150 18.00 4.11 9.67
N GLN A 151 17.08 4.70 8.92
CA GLN A 151 16.08 5.66 9.41
C GLN A 151 14.67 5.14 9.11
N TRP A 152 13.73 5.47 9.99
CA TRP A 152 12.32 5.21 9.78
C TRP A 152 11.74 6.20 8.79
N HIS A 153 11.07 5.69 7.78
CA HIS A 153 10.36 6.42 6.73
C HIS A 153 8.92 5.97 6.65
N THR A 154 8.04 6.85 6.20
CA THR A 154 6.64 6.52 5.94
C THR A 154 6.40 6.46 4.43
N LEU A 155 5.85 5.36 3.96
CA LEU A 155 5.40 5.21 2.58
C LEU A 155 3.90 4.92 2.55
N ARG A 156 3.16 5.76 1.82
CA ARG A 156 1.72 5.67 1.65
C ARG A 156 1.34 5.65 0.19
N VAL A 157 0.33 4.86 -0.14
CA VAL A 157 -0.36 4.90 -1.44
C VAL A 157 -1.83 5.11 -1.20
N ASP A 158 -2.37 6.18 -1.74
CA ASP A 158 -3.81 6.41 -1.88
C ASP A 158 -4.23 5.95 -3.28
N PHE A 159 -5.31 5.17 -3.38
CA PHE A 159 -5.80 4.62 -4.63
C PHE A 159 -7.32 4.76 -4.76
N GLN A 160 -7.74 5.40 -5.87
CA GLN A 160 -9.14 5.67 -6.16
C GLN A 160 -9.42 5.43 -7.65
N GLY A 161 -10.25 4.45 -7.99
CA GLY A 161 -10.47 4.06 -9.38
C GLY A 161 -9.16 3.67 -10.07
N SER A 162 -8.78 4.41 -11.09
CA SER A 162 -7.51 4.23 -11.82
C SER A 162 -6.38 5.14 -11.33
N HIS A 163 -6.66 6.06 -10.40
CA HIS A 163 -5.69 7.06 -9.95
C HIS A 163 -4.98 6.63 -8.66
N PHE A 164 -3.65 6.72 -8.65
CA PHE A 164 -2.79 6.38 -7.50
C PHE A 164 -1.90 7.55 -7.15
N THR A 165 -1.84 7.89 -5.86
CA THR A 165 -0.92 8.91 -5.33
C THR A 165 0.02 8.24 -4.34
N VAL A 166 1.33 8.38 -4.55
CA VAL A 166 2.37 7.90 -3.63
C VAL A 166 2.93 9.05 -2.84
N THR A 167 2.91 8.91 -1.53
CA THR A 167 3.46 9.87 -0.55
C THR A 167 4.61 9.23 0.20
N PHE A 168 5.74 9.92 0.29
CA PHE A 168 6.92 9.51 1.04
C PHE A 168 7.28 10.60 2.06
N ASP A 169 7.37 10.23 3.33
CA ASP A 169 7.61 11.14 4.47
C ASP A 169 6.72 12.39 4.43
N GLY A 170 5.42 12.18 4.19
CA GLY A 170 4.41 13.23 4.12
C GLY A 170 4.44 14.11 2.87
N LYS A 171 5.35 13.86 1.92
CA LYS A 171 5.45 14.61 0.66
C LYS A 171 4.98 13.76 -0.51
N LYS A 172 4.15 14.32 -1.37
CA LYS A 172 3.75 13.66 -2.61
C LYS A 172 5.00 13.38 -3.46
N ALA A 173 5.28 12.10 -3.68
CA ALA A 173 6.41 11.64 -4.49
C ALA A 173 6.02 11.54 -5.96
N LEU A 174 4.89 10.89 -6.27
CA LEU A 174 4.42 10.71 -7.65
C LEU A 174 2.93 10.37 -7.69
N GLU A 175 2.36 10.51 -8.87
CA GLU A 175 1.00 10.08 -9.23
C GLU A 175 1.07 9.24 -10.50
N TRP A 176 0.16 8.27 -10.63
CA TRP A 176 0.07 7.42 -11.81
C TRP A 176 -1.36 6.90 -12.00
N ASP A 177 -1.79 6.82 -13.26
CA ASP A 177 -3.08 6.29 -13.64
C ASP A 177 -2.91 4.95 -14.36
N ASP A 178 -3.66 3.91 -13.89
CA ASP A 178 -3.63 2.59 -14.49
C ASP A 178 -4.93 1.80 -14.26
N GLN A 179 -5.23 0.88 -15.16
CA GLN A 179 -6.43 0.04 -15.11
C GLN A 179 -6.13 -1.45 -15.24
N THR A 180 -4.90 -1.88 -15.02
CA THR A 180 -4.49 -3.30 -15.11
C THR A 180 -5.22 -4.15 -14.09
N PHE A 181 -5.30 -3.70 -12.83
CA PHE A 181 -6.06 -4.37 -11.78
C PHE A 181 -7.18 -3.44 -11.29
N LYS A 182 -8.42 -3.71 -11.72
CA LYS A 182 -9.61 -2.90 -11.40
C LYS A 182 -10.36 -3.39 -10.17
N GLU A 183 -10.17 -4.67 -9.84
CA GLU A 183 -10.90 -5.33 -8.75
C GLU A 183 -10.19 -5.11 -7.41
N ALA A 184 -10.96 -5.29 -6.34
CA ALA A 184 -10.43 -5.30 -4.99
C ALA A 184 -9.36 -6.40 -4.82
N GLY A 185 -8.39 -6.16 -3.96
CA GLY A 185 -7.35 -7.12 -3.64
C GLY A 185 -6.73 -6.85 -2.29
N LYS A 186 -5.80 -7.72 -1.91
CA LYS A 186 -5.12 -7.63 -0.61
C LYS A 186 -4.11 -6.50 -0.59
N VAL A 187 -3.73 -6.10 0.63
CA VAL A 187 -2.66 -5.13 0.93
C VAL A 187 -1.57 -5.77 1.77
N GLY A 188 -0.36 -5.24 1.71
CA GLY A 188 0.76 -5.78 2.48
C GLY A 188 2.06 -5.01 2.27
N VAL A 189 3.16 -5.60 2.71
CA VAL A 189 4.51 -5.05 2.61
C VAL A 189 5.38 -5.86 1.64
N TRP A 190 6.42 -5.22 1.12
CA TRP A 190 7.22 -5.75 0.03
C TRP A 190 8.68 -5.32 0.15
N THR A 191 9.59 -6.20 -0.27
CA THR A 191 11.01 -5.88 -0.46
C THR A 191 11.56 -6.49 -1.76
N LYS A 192 12.85 -6.32 -2.01
CA LYS A 192 13.53 -6.88 -3.18
C LYS A 192 14.88 -7.48 -2.80
N ALA A 193 15.23 -8.58 -3.49
CA ALA A 193 16.52 -9.24 -3.41
C ALA A 193 16.93 -9.59 -1.96
N ASP A 194 18.07 -9.08 -1.52
CA ASP A 194 18.68 -9.29 -0.21
C ASP A 194 18.38 -8.14 0.78
N SER A 195 17.37 -7.31 0.49
CA SER A 195 17.00 -6.21 1.40
C SER A 195 16.65 -6.74 2.79
N VAL A 196 17.38 -6.28 3.80
CA VAL A 196 16.98 -6.43 5.20
C VAL A 196 16.23 -5.18 5.61
N THR A 197 14.92 -5.32 5.85
CA THR A 197 14.03 -4.18 6.10
C THR A 197 13.10 -4.49 7.28
N LEU A 198 12.94 -3.51 8.15
CA LEU A 198 11.97 -3.51 9.25
C LEU A 198 10.73 -2.74 8.82
N PHE A 199 9.57 -3.22 9.28
CA PHE A 199 8.26 -2.61 9.05
C PHE A 199 7.51 -2.48 10.37
N ASP A 200 6.81 -1.35 10.53
CA ASP A 200 5.99 -1.06 11.69
C ASP A 200 4.82 -0.14 11.29
N ASP A 201 3.86 0.05 12.20
CA ASP A 201 2.73 0.96 12.01
C ASP A 201 2.06 0.79 10.63
N PHE A 202 1.75 -0.47 10.26
CA PHE A 202 1.03 -0.74 9.02
C PHE A 202 -0.44 -0.35 9.18
N SER A 203 -0.94 0.46 8.26
CA SER A 203 -2.34 0.89 8.26
C SER A 203 -2.96 0.86 6.88
N TYR A 204 -4.27 0.65 6.83
CA TYR A 204 -5.05 0.66 5.60
C TYR A 204 -6.51 1.03 5.91
N SER A 205 -7.20 1.55 4.91
CA SER A 205 -8.64 1.77 4.97
C SER A 205 -9.25 1.67 3.59
N GLU A 206 -10.47 1.15 3.52
CA GLU A 206 -11.29 1.24 2.33
C GLU A 206 -12.03 2.57 2.30
N SER A 207 -12.04 3.24 1.14
CA SER A 207 -12.86 4.44 0.91
C SER A 207 -14.25 4.00 0.46
N THR A 208 -15.27 4.37 1.20
CA THR A 208 -16.67 4.18 0.80
C THR A 208 -17.12 5.35 -0.06
N SER A 209 -17.55 5.10 -1.31
CA SER A 209 -18.24 6.11 -2.10
C SER A 209 -19.69 6.23 -1.63
N LEU A 210 -20.13 7.41 -1.26
CA LEU A 210 -21.52 7.67 -0.79
C LEU A 210 -22.61 7.47 -1.88
N GLN A 211 -22.23 7.17 -3.12
CA GLN A 211 -23.21 6.96 -4.21
C GLN A 211 -24.17 5.77 -4.00
N GLY A 212 -23.86 4.84 -3.09
CA GLY A 212 -24.73 3.68 -2.80
C GLY A 212 -25.89 3.97 -1.87
N ILE A 213 -25.84 5.06 -1.08
CA ILE A 213 -26.83 5.33 -0.01
C ILE A 213 -28.07 6.02 -0.57
N GLU A 214 -27.93 6.91 -1.56
CA GLU A 214 -29.08 7.62 -2.16
C GLU A 214 -29.99 6.71 -3.00
N SER A 215 -29.45 5.67 -3.65
CA SER A 215 -30.23 4.72 -4.43
C SER A 215 -31.15 3.86 -3.57
N SER A 216 -30.73 3.49 -2.36
CA SER A 216 -31.54 2.69 -1.43
C SER A 216 -32.66 3.53 -0.78
N ALA A 217 -32.39 4.80 -0.46
CA ALA A 217 -33.38 5.72 0.12
C ALA A 217 -34.46 6.15 -0.88
N ALA A 218 -34.11 6.24 -2.18
CA ALA A 218 -35.08 6.58 -3.24
C ALA A 218 -36.04 5.43 -3.56
N HIS A 219 -35.60 4.17 -3.35
CA HIS A 219 -36.45 2.99 -3.58
C HIS A 219 -37.47 2.78 -2.43
N ALA A 220 -37.09 3.14 -1.19
CA ALA A 220 -37.99 3.03 -0.03
C ALA A 220 -39.13 4.04 -0.02
N ARG A 221 -39.01 5.18 -0.73
CA ARG A 221 -40.04 6.23 -0.79
C ARG A 221 -41.10 6.05 -1.90
N ARG A 222 -41.03 4.98 -2.69
CA ARG A 222 -41.99 4.69 -3.77
C ARG A 222 -43.04 3.62 -3.38
N HIS A 223 -43.05 3.12 -2.18
CA HIS A 223 -43.96 2.10 -1.67
C HIS A 223 -44.78 2.53 -0.45
N ASP A 224 -44.95 3.85 -0.21
CA ASP A 224 -45.93 4.42 0.74
C ASP A 224 -47.04 5.16 -0.04
#